data_0850f27ca2a55026d057403c8dfff45b
#
_entry.id   0850f27ca2a55026d057403c8dfff45b
#
_cell.length_a   1.000
_cell.length_b   1.000
_cell.length_c   1.000
_cell.angle_alpha   90.00
_cell.angle_beta   90.00
_cell.angle_gamma   90.00
#
_symmetry.space_group_name_H-M   'P 1'
#
loop_
_entity.id
_entity.type
_entity.pdbx_description
1 polymer ?
#
loop_
_entity_poly.entity_id
_entity_poly.type
_entity_poly.pdbx_seq_one_letter_code
_entity_poly.pdbx_strand_id
1 'polypeptide(L)'
;AGKYAIGLHRQPKAYQNIGTPEPFYTFHVTMGFVPLSKLREEAKKYGASITEYLSAVLIYVILEKQKREKPYRLRPVALAVPINLRGWFPSETLRNFITTVRPYIDPALGDYTFPEIVSQVRHFMKLHINRQELQAAFTGNVRFTKNFVLRLVPVALKNPVMALNYRLHGVRPYSC
;
A
#
# COMPACT_ATOMS: atom_id res chain seq x y z
N ALA A 1 0.96 23.59 -18.57
CA ALA A 1 0.28 22.33 -18.23
C ALA A 1 1.30 21.20 -18.32
N GLY A 2 1.97 20.89 -17.20
CA GLY A 2 3.02 19.88 -17.14
C GLY A 2 2.46 18.48 -17.43
N LYS A 3 3.09 17.81 -18.36
CA LYS A 3 2.90 16.37 -18.63
C LYS A 3 3.51 15.57 -17.48
N TYR A 4 2.77 15.39 -16.40
CA TYR A 4 3.09 14.33 -15.45
C TYR A 4 2.45 13.05 -15.96
N ALA A 5 3.11 12.39 -16.90
CA ALA A 5 2.90 10.99 -17.15
C ALA A 5 3.39 10.28 -15.89
N ILE A 6 2.45 9.81 -15.07
CA ILE A 6 2.75 8.79 -14.06
C ILE A 6 3.28 7.62 -14.87
N GLY A 7 4.60 7.45 -14.86
CA GLY A 7 5.22 6.29 -15.45
C GLY A 7 4.61 5.07 -14.79
N LEU A 8 3.80 4.34 -15.54
CA LEU A 8 3.34 3.00 -15.19
C LEU A 8 4.58 2.09 -15.22
N HIS A 9 5.50 2.28 -14.26
CA HIS A 9 6.46 1.25 -13.96
C HIS A 9 5.65 0.02 -13.59
N ARG A 10 5.70 -0.99 -14.43
CA ARG A 10 5.04 -2.29 -14.21
C ARG A 10 5.55 -2.85 -12.90
N GLN A 11 4.81 -2.54 -11.84
CA GLN A 11 5.20 -2.94 -10.50
C GLN A 11 5.14 -4.47 -10.41
N PRO A 12 6.16 -5.12 -9.87
CA PRO A 12 6.14 -6.57 -9.73
C PRO A 12 4.96 -7.00 -8.85
N LYS A 13 4.43 -8.20 -9.14
CA LYS A 13 3.37 -8.79 -8.31
C LYS A 13 3.91 -9.01 -6.90
N ALA A 14 3.28 -8.38 -5.93
CA ALA A 14 3.62 -8.58 -4.53
C ALA A 14 3.29 -10.01 -4.05
N TYR A 15 4.01 -10.46 -3.05
CA TYR A 15 3.68 -11.68 -2.33
C TYR A 15 2.24 -11.60 -1.81
N GLN A 16 1.48 -12.66 -1.98
CA GLN A 16 0.12 -12.75 -1.49
C GLN A 16 0.08 -13.71 -0.30
N ASN A 17 -0.36 -13.20 0.84
CA ASN A 17 -0.62 -14.04 1.98
C ASN A 17 -1.84 -14.92 1.68
N ILE A 18 -1.60 -16.22 1.53
CA ILE A 18 -2.64 -17.20 1.25
C ILE A 18 -3.07 -17.82 2.59
N GLY A 19 -4.37 -17.88 2.82
CA GLY A 19 -4.97 -18.52 3.97
C GLY A 19 -6.22 -19.29 3.55
N THR A 20 -6.74 -20.11 4.45
CA THR A 20 -8.06 -20.73 4.28
C THR A 20 -9.12 -19.66 4.55
N PRO A 21 -10.04 -19.40 3.60
CA PRO A 21 -11.12 -18.46 3.85
C PRO A 21 -12.04 -18.97 4.96
N GLU A 22 -12.51 -18.08 5.79
CA GLU A 22 -13.54 -18.37 6.76
C GLU A 22 -14.85 -18.74 6.07
N PRO A 23 -15.74 -19.51 6.72
CA PRO A 23 -17.06 -19.78 6.20
C PRO A 23 -17.84 -18.50 5.88
N PHE A 24 -18.77 -18.56 4.91
CA PHE A 24 -19.61 -17.43 4.57
C PHE A 24 -20.29 -16.86 5.82
N TYR A 25 -20.35 -15.53 5.92
CA TYR A 25 -20.90 -14.77 7.05
C TYR A 25 -20.13 -14.90 8.37
N THR A 26 -18.94 -15.51 8.37
CA THR A 26 -18.06 -15.54 9.54
C THR A 26 -17.05 -14.42 9.44
N PHE A 27 -16.87 -13.68 10.53
CA PHE A 27 -15.88 -12.62 10.65
C PHE A 27 -15.02 -12.86 11.89
N HIS A 28 -13.73 -13.03 11.67
CA HIS A 28 -12.77 -13.24 12.75
C HIS A 28 -11.90 -12.00 12.93
N VAL A 29 -11.86 -11.47 14.15
CA VAL A 29 -11.02 -10.31 14.51
C VAL A 29 -9.99 -10.74 15.54
N THR A 30 -8.73 -10.57 15.21
CA THR A 30 -7.64 -10.71 16.18
C THR A 30 -7.23 -9.31 16.67
N MET A 31 -7.28 -9.10 17.98
CA MET A 31 -6.87 -7.83 18.60
C MET A 31 -5.62 -8.04 19.43
N GLY A 32 -4.72 -7.05 19.36
CA GLY A 32 -3.51 -7.01 20.18
C GLY A 32 -3.37 -5.64 20.85
N PHE A 33 -2.91 -5.62 22.09
CA PHE A 33 -2.67 -4.40 22.85
C PHE A 33 -1.18 -4.25 23.16
N VAL A 34 -0.62 -3.12 22.80
CA VAL A 34 0.80 -2.80 23.05
C VAL A 34 0.87 -1.44 23.75
N PRO A 35 1.66 -1.30 24.83
CA PRO A 35 1.86 -0.01 25.48
C PRO A 35 2.49 1.00 24.51
N LEU A 36 1.83 2.13 24.30
CA LEU A 36 2.24 3.15 23.33
C LEU A 36 3.63 3.72 23.64
N SER A 37 3.97 3.87 24.92
CA SER A 37 5.30 4.33 25.35
C SER A 37 6.42 3.42 24.85
N LYS A 38 6.28 2.11 25.09
CA LYS A 38 7.26 1.11 24.64
C LYS A 38 7.38 1.06 23.11
N LEU A 39 6.24 1.10 22.40
CA LEU A 39 6.24 1.13 20.94
C LEU A 39 6.96 2.38 20.40
N ARG A 40 6.75 3.53 21.05
CA ARG A 40 7.40 4.78 20.66
C ARG A 40 8.91 4.74 20.94
N GLU A 41 9.32 4.14 22.05
CA GLU A 41 10.75 3.95 22.38
C GLU A 41 11.43 3.07 21.34
N GLU A 42 10.83 1.94 20.98
CA GLU A 42 11.40 1.05 19.97
C GLU A 42 11.51 1.74 18.61
N ALA A 43 10.45 2.43 18.15
CA ALA A 43 10.50 3.18 16.90
C ALA A 43 11.60 4.24 16.89
N LYS A 44 11.81 4.95 18.02
CA LYS A 44 12.84 5.98 18.17
C LYS A 44 14.27 5.43 18.05
N LYS A 45 14.53 4.18 18.47
CA LYS A 45 15.87 3.55 18.32
C LYS A 45 16.31 3.51 16.85
N TYR A 46 15.35 3.43 15.94
CA TYR A 46 15.58 3.44 14.48
C TYR A 46 15.34 4.81 13.84
N GLY A 47 15.06 5.84 14.64
CA GLY A 47 14.69 7.18 14.15
C GLY A 47 13.42 7.19 13.30
N ALA A 48 12.53 6.22 13.48
CA ALA A 48 11.31 6.03 12.73
C ALA A 48 10.07 6.53 13.51
N SER A 49 9.03 6.91 12.77
CA SER A 49 7.69 7.08 13.32
C SER A 49 7.07 5.71 13.65
N ILE A 50 6.03 5.70 14.48
CA ILE A 50 5.30 4.46 14.82
C ILE A 50 4.78 3.76 13.54
N THR A 51 4.25 4.52 12.59
CA THR A 51 3.73 3.97 11.33
C THR A 51 4.83 3.35 10.49
N GLU A 52 5.97 4.01 10.35
CA GLU A 52 7.13 3.48 9.63
C GLU A 52 7.66 2.20 10.29
N TYR A 53 7.78 2.22 11.62
CA TYR A 53 8.24 1.07 12.39
C TYR A 53 7.31 -0.13 12.26
N LEU A 54 6.00 0.06 12.46
CA LEU A 54 5.01 -1.03 12.32
C LEU A 54 4.93 -1.55 10.89
N SER A 55 5.06 -0.68 9.90
CA SER A 55 5.14 -1.11 8.50
C SER A 55 6.37 -1.97 8.24
N ALA A 56 7.51 -1.60 8.80
CA ALA A 56 8.74 -2.39 8.70
C ALA A 56 8.63 -3.75 9.41
N VAL A 57 8.01 -3.79 10.60
CA VAL A 57 7.73 -5.04 11.34
C VAL A 57 6.87 -5.97 10.49
N LEU A 58 5.80 -5.45 9.91
CA LEU A 58 4.89 -6.25 9.09
C LEU A 58 5.58 -6.79 7.82
N ILE A 59 6.39 -5.96 7.14
CA ILE A 59 7.20 -6.41 6.00
C ILE A 59 8.17 -7.52 6.43
N TYR A 60 8.87 -7.32 7.53
CA TYR A 60 9.83 -8.30 8.05
C TYR A 60 9.16 -9.65 8.35
N VAL A 61 8.02 -9.63 9.05
CA VAL A 61 7.26 -10.86 9.37
C VAL A 61 6.81 -11.59 8.12
N ILE A 62 6.33 -10.85 7.09
CA ILE A 62 5.92 -11.46 5.82
C ILE A 62 7.12 -12.03 5.05
N LEU A 63 8.28 -11.36 5.07
CA LEU A 63 9.50 -11.90 4.47
C LEU A 63 9.95 -13.19 5.15
N GLU A 64 9.95 -13.22 6.49
CA GLU A 64 10.27 -14.42 7.26
C GLU A 64 9.28 -15.56 7.03
N LYS A 65 7.98 -15.23 6.89
CA LYS A 65 6.97 -16.20 6.51
C LYS A 65 7.25 -16.79 5.13
N GLN A 66 7.56 -15.96 4.15
CA GLN A 66 7.89 -16.39 2.78
C GLN A 66 9.06 -17.36 2.75
N LYS A 67 10.10 -17.13 3.57
CA LYS A 67 11.26 -18.02 3.67
C LYS A 67 10.92 -19.43 4.17
N ARG A 68 9.84 -19.55 4.93
CA ARG A 68 9.37 -20.84 5.51
C ARG A 68 8.41 -21.60 4.60
N GLU A 69 7.82 -20.94 3.60
CA GLU A 69 6.85 -21.55 2.70
C GLU A 69 7.53 -22.41 1.62
N LYS A 70 6.89 -23.51 1.27
CA LYS A 70 7.32 -24.38 0.16
C LYS A 70 6.23 -24.43 -0.91
N PRO A 71 6.54 -24.34 -2.22
CA PRO A 71 7.87 -24.08 -2.78
C PRO A 71 8.31 -22.63 -2.56
N TYR A 72 9.58 -22.46 -2.24
CA TYR A 72 10.19 -21.15 -2.00
C TYR A 72 10.12 -20.25 -3.23
N ARG A 73 9.42 -19.13 -3.11
CA ARG A 73 9.32 -18.13 -4.18
C ARG A 73 9.48 -16.72 -3.61
N LEU A 74 10.63 -16.13 -3.87
CA LEU A 74 10.88 -14.75 -3.49
C LEU A 74 10.01 -13.81 -4.32
N ARG A 75 9.17 -13.04 -3.63
CA ARG A 75 8.37 -11.97 -4.23
C ARG A 75 8.46 -10.72 -3.38
N PRO A 76 8.38 -9.55 -4.00
CA PRO A 76 8.33 -8.30 -3.27
C PRO A 76 7.20 -8.30 -2.23
N VAL A 77 7.50 -7.82 -1.04
CA VAL A 77 6.50 -7.54 0.00
C VAL A 77 6.18 -6.07 -0.04
N ALA A 78 4.93 -5.73 -0.27
CA ALA A 78 4.46 -4.36 -0.39
C ALA A 78 3.22 -4.14 0.47
N LEU A 79 3.18 -3.03 1.19
CA LEU A 79 2.06 -2.66 2.05
C LEU A 79 1.25 -1.51 1.44
N ALA A 80 -0.04 -1.49 1.73
CA ALA A 80 -0.91 -0.35 1.47
C ALA A 80 -1.03 0.49 2.75
N VAL A 81 -0.31 1.60 2.82
CA VAL A 81 -0.35 2.49 3.99
C VAL A 81 -1.24 3.70 3.68
N PRO A 82 -2.41 3.82 4.32
CA PRO A 82 -3.31 4.94 4.09
C PRO A 82 -2.78 6.23 4.72
N ILE A 83 -2.83 7.32 3.96
CA ILE A 83 -2.43 8.67 4.39
C ILE A 83 -3.65 9.58 4.41
N ASN A 84 -3.93 10.19 5.55
CA ASN A 84 -4.99 11.17 5.67
C ASN A 84 -4.58 12.49 5.01
N LEU A 85 -5.32 12.89 4.00
CA LEU A 85 -5.04 14.10 3.24
C LEU A 85 -5.53 15.39 3.91
N ARG A 86 -6.39 15.31 4.95
CA ARG A 86 -6.91 16.49 5.65
C ARG A 86 -5.82 17.34 6.30
N GLY A 87 -4.73 16.69 6.75
CA GLY A 87 -3.57 17.43 7.30
C GLY A 87 -2.74 18.18 6.23
N TRP A 88 -2.93 17.88 4.94
CA TRP A 88 -2.19 18.45 3.82
C TRP A 88 -3.01 19.43 2.99
N PHE A 89 -4.32 19.18 2.88
CA PHE A 89 -5.24 19.96 2.06
C PHE A 89 -6.51 20.25 2.86
N PRO A 90 -6.94 21.51 2.92
CA PRO A 90 -8.20 21.89 3.57
C PRO A 90 -9.36 21.22 2.84
N SER A 91 -10.25 20.57 3.59
CA SER A 91 -11.42 19.89 3.04
C SER A 91 -12.52 19.77 4.08
N GLU A 92 -13.72 20.17 3.71
CA GLU A 92 -14.96 20.05 4.51
C GLU A 92 -15.72 18.74 4.17
N THR A 93 -15.18 17.91 3.28
CA THR A 93 -15.85 16.66 2.89
C THR A 93 -15.98 15.68 4.05
N LEU A 94 -17.17 15.11 4.21
CA LEU A 94 -17.42 14.01 5.15
C LEU A 94 -17.00 12.64 4.59
N ARG A 95 -16.64 12.57 3.30
CA ARG A 95 -16.18 11.33 2.66
C ARG A 95 -14.73 11.02 3.06
N ASN A 96 -14.33 9.78 2.85
CA ASN A 96 -12.93 9.38 3.00
C ASN A 96 -12.02 10.23 2.11
N PHE A 97 -11.15 10.99 2.77
CA PHE A 97 -10.17 11.84 2.10
C PHE A 97 -8.77 11.31 2.41
N ILE A 98 -8.50 10.17 1.83
CA ILE A 98 -7.25 9.43 2.01
C ILE A 98 -6.61 9.11 0.66
N THR A 99 -5.31 8.94 0.66
CA THR A 99 -4.55 8.29 -0.40
C THR A 99 -3.72 7.15 0.19
N THR A 100 -3.06 6.37 -0.65
CA THR A 100 -2.27 5.22 -0.20
C THR A 100 -0.86 5.37 -0.73
N VAL A 101 0.14 5.19 0.13
CA VAL A 101 1.53 5.00 -0.27
C VAL A 101 1.89 3.52 -0.16
N ARG A 102 2.89 3.09 -0.93
CA ARG A 102 3.23 1.68 -1.10
C ARG A 102 4.71 1.42 -0.80
N PRO A 103 5.12 1.45 0.47
CA PRO A 103 6.45 0.95 0.81
C PRO A 103 6.56 -0.54 0.46
N TYR A 104 7.70 -0.92 -0.11
CA TYR A 104 7.95 -2.30 -0.49
C TYR A 104 9.42 -2.67 -0.30
N ILE A 105 9.66 -3.97 -0.13
CA ILE A 105 10.99 -4.59 -0.13
C ILE A 105 10.99 -5.72 -1.16
N ASP A 106 12.00 -5.76 -2.01
CA ASP A 106 12.19 -6.83 -2.98
C ASP A 106 13.31 -7.77 -2.51
N PRO A 107 12.97 -8.97 -1.99
CA PRO A 107 13.96 -9.92 -1.51
C PRO A 107 14.80 -10.56 -2.64
N ALA A 108 14.45 -10.33 -3.90
CA ALA A 108 15.29 -10.76 -5.03
C ALA A 108 16.59 -9.95 -5.12
N LEU A 109 16.66 -8.79 -4.49
CA LEU A 109 17.86 -7.94 -4.46
C LEU A 109 18.86 -8.34 -3.35
N GLY A 110 18.49 -9.26 -2.47
CA GLY A 110 19.32 -9.76 -1.39
C GLY A 110 18.55 -9.91 -0.07
N ASP A 111 19.27 -10.39 0.94
CA ASP A 111 18.75 -10.46 2.30
C ASP A 111 18.80 -9.08 2.98
N TYR A 112 17.74 -8.77 3.71
CA TYR A 112 17.63 -7.52 4.44
C TYR A 112 17.57 -7.78 5.94
N THR A 113 18.38 -7.07 6.68
CA THR A 113 18.26 -6.98 8.15
C THR A 113 17.09 -6.10 8.54
N PHE A 114 16.54 -6.28 9.73
CA PHE A 114 15.43 -5.45 10.20
C PHE A 114 15.75 -3.93 10.20
N PRO A 115 16.93 -3.45 10.64
CA PRO A 115 17.31 -2.04 10.52
C PRO A 115 17.30 -1.51 9.08
N GLU A 116 17.74 -2.31 8.11
CA GLU A 116 17.71 -1.93 6.68
C GLU A 116 16.28 -1.79 6.17
N ILE A 117 15.39 -2.72 6.56
CA ILE A 117 13.96 -2.64 6.21
C ILE A 117 13.34 -1.35 6.79
N VAL A 118 13.60 -1.03 8.06
CA VAL A 118 13.12 0.21 8.68
C VAL A 118 13.65 1.44 7.93
N SER A 119 14.94 1.43 7.60
CA SER A 119 15.58 2.52 6.84
C SER A 119 14.93 2.71 5.48
N GLN A 120 14.72 1.64 4.71
CA GLN A 120 14.09 1.69 3.39
C GLN A 120 12.64 2.18 3.46
N VAL A 121 11.84 1.64 4.38
CA VAL A 121 10.45 2.07 4.58
C VAL A 121 10.40 3.57 4.92
N ARG A 122 11.26 4.01 5.84
CA ARG A 122 11.35 5.42 6.24
C ARG A 122 11.73 6.34 5.08
N HIS A 123 12.75 5.98 4.29
CA HIS A 123 13.16 6.76 3.13
C HIS A 123 12.05 6.81 2.08
N PHE A 124 11.43 5.66 1.80
CA PHE A 124 10.30 5.59 0.87
C PHE A 124 9.15 6.50 1.31
N MET A 125 8.74 6.42 2.57
CA MET A 125 7.65 7.24 3.09
C MET A 125 8.00 8.73 3.04
N LYS A 126 9.21 9.13 3.42
CA LYS A 126 9.65 10.53 3.34
C LYS A 126 9.67 11.06 1.91
N LEU A 127 10.05 10.23 0.94
CA LEU A 127 10.08 10.60 -0.47
C LEU A 127 8.66 10.79 -1.03
N HIS A 128 7.72 9.90 -0.68
CA HIS A 128 6.39 9.86 -1.28
C HIS A 128 5.29 10.56 -0.44
N ILE A 129 5.55 10.87 0.83
CA ILE A 129 4.61 11.62 1.67
C ILE A 129 5.04 13.10 1.70
N ASN A 130 4.88 13.74 0.58
CA ASN A 130 5.08 15.18 0.42
C ASN A 130 3.89 15.78 -0.35
N ARG A 131 3.75 17.10 -0.25
CA ARG A 131 2.59 17.81 -0.81
C ARG A 131 2.45 17.61 -2.33
N GLN A 132 3.56 17.59 -3.06
CA GLN A 132 3.58 17.48 -4.51
C GLN A 132 3.10 16.11 -4.98
N GLU A 133 3.66 15.03 -4.41
CA GLU A 133 3.29 13.66 -4.71
C GLU A 133 1.83 13.38 -4.33
N LEU A 134 1.41 13.80 -3.13
CA LEU A 134 0.03 13.64 -2.67
C LEU A 134 -0.96 14.39 -3.56
N GLN A 135 -0.59 15.61 -4.00
CA GLN A 135 -1.42 16.40 -4.92
C GLN A 135 -1.51 15.74 -6.30
N ALA A 136 -0.40 15.20 -6.82
CA ALA A 136 -0.39 14.52 -8.11
C ALA A 136 -1.28 13.27 -8.09
N ALA A 137 -1.17 12.43 -7.05
CA ALA A 137 -1.99 11.24 -6.86
C ALA A 137 -3.49 11.58 -6.77
N PHE A 138 -3.84 12.59 -5.96
CA PHE A 138 -5.21 13.04 -5.82
C PHE A 138 -5.77 13.63 -7.12
N THR A 139 -5.01 14.47 -7.81
CA THR A 139 -5.45 15.11 -9.07
C THR A 139 -5.72 14.06 -10.15
N GLY A 140 -4.91 13.01 -10.24
CA GLY A 140 -5.12 11.89 -11.16
C GLY A 140 -6.47 11.21 -10.92
N ASN A 141 -6.78 10.88 -9.66
CA ASN A 141 -8.04 10.25 -9.29
C ASN A 141 -9.27 11.14 -9.58
N VAL A 142 -9.17 12.45 -9.28
CA VAL A 142 -10.25 13.41 -9.55
C VAL A 142 -10.48 13.60 -11.04
N ARG A 143 -9.43 13.69 -11.85
CA ARG A 143 -9.56 13.78 -13.32
C ARG A 143 -10.25 12.56 -13.91
N PHE A 144 -9.90 11.37 -13.43
CA PHE A 144 -10.55 10.14 -13.87
C PHE A 144 -12.04 10.14 -13.54
N THR A 145 -12.41 10.52 -12.33
CA THR A 145 -13.83 10.54 -11.90
C THR A 145 -14.65 11.67 -12.53
N LYS A 146 -14.01 12.78 -12.92
CA LYS A 146 -14.65 13.91 -13.60
C LYS A 146 -14.75 13.76 -15.12
N ASN A 147 -14.15 12.72 -15.71
CA ASN A 147 -14.20 12.51 -17.14
C ASN A 147 -15.64 12.27 -17.60
N PHE A 148 -16.18 13.20 -18.40
CA PHE A 148 -17.55 13.18 -18.87
C PHE A 148 -17.89 11.90 -19.68
N VAL A 149 -16.97 11.45 -20.54
CA VAL A 149 -17.12 10.24 -21.33
C VAL A 149 -17.30 9.01 -20.45
N LEU A 150 -16.50 8.89 -19.39
CA LEU A 150 -16.62 7.79 -18.42
C LEU A 150 -17.92 7.86 -17.61
N ARG A 151 -18.51 9.04 -17.42
CA ARG A 151 -19.78 9.19 -16.72
C ARG A 151 -20.97 8.76 -17.57
N LEU A 152 -20.91 8.97 -18.86
CA LEU A 152 -21.97 8.58 -19.81
C LEU A 152 -22.08 7.08 -20.04
N VAL A 153 -21.01 6.32 -19.82
CA VAL A 153 -21.05 4.86 -20.01
C VAL A 153 -21.93 4.22 -18.93
N PRO A 154 -22.99 3.47 -19.27
CA PRO A 154 -23.81 2.75 -18.31
C PRO A 154 -23.00 1.77 -17.46
N VAL A 155 -23.42 1.58 -16.21
CA VAL A 155 -22.73 0.68 -15.25
C VAL A 155 -22.66 -0.76 -15.79
N ALA A 156 -23.70 -1.20 -16.48
CA ALA A 156 -23.76 -2.52 -17.11
C ALA A 156 -22.61 -2.78 -18.11
N LEU A 157 -22.14 -1.73 -18.80
CA LEU A 157 -20.98 -1.81 -19.71
C LEU A 157 -19.65 -1.58 -18.99
N LYS A 158 -19.64 -0.78 -17.92
CA LYS A 158 -18.42 -0.56 -17.13
C LYS A 158 -17.93 -1.81 -16.44
N ASN A 159 -18.84 -2.57 -15.83
CA ASN A 159 -18.47 -3.73 -15.01
C ASN A 159 -17.72 -4.82 -15.80
N PRO A 160 -18.19 -5.30 -16.97
CA PRO A 160 -17.44 -6.30 -17.73
C PRO A 160 -16.11 -5.78 -18.27
N VAL A 161 -16.03 -4.50 -18.69
CA VAL A 161 -14.79 -3.90 -19.15
C VAL A 161 -13.77 -3.79 -18.00
N MET A 162 -14.20 -3.37 -16.81
CA MET A 162 -13.34 -3.32 -15.64
C MET A 162 -12.91 -4.72 -15.19
N ALA A 163 -13.82 -5.69 -15.21
CA ALA A 163 -13.51 -7.09 -14.88
C ALA A 163 -12.50 -7.69 -15.87
N LEU A 164 -12.67 -7.44 -17.16
CA LEU A 164 -11.73 -7.88 -18.19
C LEU A 164 -10.36 -7.20 -18.02
N ASN A 165 -10.35 -5.89 -17.83
CA ASN A 165 -9.12 -5.15 -17.57
C ASN A 165 -8.40 -5.66 -16.30
N TYR A 166 -9.15 -5.97 -15.24
CA TYR A 166 -8.62 -6.55 -14.03
C TYR A 166 -8.05 -7.96 -14.26
N ARG A 167 -8.71 -8.79 -15.07
CA ARG A 167 -8.21 -10.13 -15.43
C ARG A 167 -6.93 -10.07 -16.26
N LEU A 168 -6.84 -9.14 -17.21
CA LEU A 168 -5.71 -9.02 -18.15
C LEU A 168 -4.51 -8.30 -17.48
N HIS A 169 -4.79 -7.27 -16.71
CA HIS A 169 -3.77 -6.39 -16.15
C HIS A 169 -3.75 -6.38 -14.62
N GLY A 170 -4.62 -7.16 -13.98
CA GLY A 170 -4.77 -7.22 -12.53
C GLY A 170 -3.46 -7.63 -11.86
N VAL A 171 -2.63 -6.63 -11.59
CA VAL A 171 -1.47 -6.78 -10.73
C VAL A 171 -1.99 -6.77 -9.31
N ARG A 172 -1.63 -7.79 -8.54
CA ARG A 172 -1.84 -7.77 -7.09
C ARG A 172 -0.70 -6.95 -6.47
N PRO A 173 -0.90 -5.64 -6.26
CA PRO A 173 0.20 -4.73 -5.93
C PRO A 173 0.57 -4.77 -4.45
N TYR A 174 -0.28 -5.32 -3.59
CA TYR A 174 -0.09 -5.32 -2.14
C TYR A 174 -0.05 -6.73 -1.59
N SER A 175 0.72 -6.91 -0.52
CA SER A 175 0.76 -8.17 0.26
C SER A 175 -0.32 -8.19 1.33
N CYS A 176 -0.68 -7.00 1.83
CA CYS A 176 -1.78 -6.73 2.76
C CYS A 176 -2.13 -5.23 2.76
#